data_d43943a26d9a2a56481c4bd8b01b47f2
#
_entry.id   d43943a26d9a2a56481c4bd8b01b47f2
#
_cell.length_a   1.000
_cell.length_b   1.000
_cell.length_c   1.000
_cell.angle_alpha   90.00
_cell.angle_beta   90.00
_cell.angle_gamma   90.00
#
_symmetry.space_group_name_H-M   'P 1'
#
loop_
_entity.id
_entity.type
_entity.pdbx_description
1 polymer ?
#
loop_
_entity_poly.entity_id
_entity_poly.type
_entity_poly.pdbx_seq_one_letter_code
_entity_poly.pdbx_strand_id
1 'polypeptide(L)'
;DTTDEVIAGTALTLDGAGTFPNPSQARVLYRATTTGSDALSALSRRVRTAAERVGVPSDNAKHQPHLTLARTRRPAPLTRWLGIVDSFPPQSFTVDSFALVKSDLHPSGPAYRVLQTVDLAGRPDCD
;
A
#
# COMPACT_ATOMS: atom_id res chain seq x y z
N ASP A 1 4.20 20.33 -3.49
CA ASP A 1 4.73 20.54 -2.22
C ASP A 1 5.86 19.57 -1.93
N THR A 2 6.54 19.75 -0.83
CA THR A 2 7.77 19.02 -0.57
C THR A 2 7.59 17.51 -0.53
N THR A 3 6.49 17.06 0.04
CA THR A 3 6.25 15.62 0.12
C THR A 3 6.06 15.00 -1.26
N ASP A 4 5.34 15.70 -2.12
CA ASP A 4 5.13 15.20 -3.46
C ASP A 4 6.44 15.13 -4.24
N GLU A 5 7.29 16.12 -4.05
CA GLU A 5 8.59 16.11 -4.70
C GLU A 5 9.47 14.97 -4.20
N VAL A 6 9.39 14.69 -2.92
CA VAL A 6 10.18 13.60 -2.36
C VAL A 6 9.71 12.25 -2.91
N ILE A 7 8.42 12.11 -3.14
CA ILE A 7 7.88 10.84 -3.58
C ILE A 7 7.97 10.64 -5.09
N ALA A 8 7.80 11.72 -5.86
CA ALA A 8 7.79 11.60 -7.31
C ALA A 8 9.11 11.05 -7.81
N GLY A 9 9.04 10.03 -8.62
CA GLY A 9 10.22 9.38 -9.16
C GLY A 9 10.97 8.51 -8.16
N THR A 10 10.38 8.28 -6.98
CA THR A 10 11.04 7.48 -5.96
C THR A 10 10.90 5.99 -6.26
N ALA A 11 11.97 5.27 -6.15
CA ALA A 11 11.91 3.83 -6.28
C ALA A 11 11.25 3.23 -5.05
N LEU A 12 10.34 2.30 -5.28
CA LEU A 12 9.73 1.51 -4.24
C LEU A 12 10.18 0.08 -4.42
N THR A 13 10.65 -0.55 -3.35
CA THR A 13 11.10 -1.93 -3.42
C THR A 13 10.20 -2.81 -2.58
N LEU A 14 9.67 -3.87 -3.20
CA LEU A 14 8.95 -4.92 -2.49
C LEU A 14 9.96 -6.01 -2.17
N ASP A 15 10.11 -6.33 -0.89
CA ASP A 15 11.10 -7.28 -0.44
C ASP A 15 10.64 -7.87 0.89
N GLY A 16 10.87 -9.13 1.09
CA GLY A 16 10.43 -9.79 2.31
C GLY A 16 8.96 -10.09 2.32
N ALA A 17 8.45 -10.49 3.45
CA ALA A 17 7.05 -10.86 3.60
C ALA A 17 6.61 -10.63 5.03
N GLY A 18 5.30 -10.56 5.22
CA GLY A 18 4.75 -10.42 6.56
C GLY A 18 3.32 -10.91 6.60
N THR A 19 2.80 -10.96 7.80
CA THR A 19 1.42 -11.39 8.04
C THR A 19 0.77 -10.45 9.04
N PHE A 20 -0.54 -10.31 8.95
CA PHE A 20 -1.33 -9.61 9.95
C PHE A 20 -2.34 -10.61 10.50
N PRO A 21 -2.55 -10.68 11.81
CA PRO A 21 -1.81 -10.00 12.88
C PRO A 21 -0.45 -10.65 13.18
N ASN A 22 -0.31 -11.94 12.95
CA ASN A 22 0.96 -12.65 13.20
C ASN A 22 0.96 -13.95 12.39
N PRO A 23 2.12 -14.64 12.25
CA PRO A 23 2.21 -15.81 11.39
C PRO A 23 1.39 -17.02 11.84
N SER A 24 1.18 -17.19 13.15
CA SER A 24 0.46 -18.36 13.64
C SER A 24 -1.04 -18.24 13.52
N GLN A 25 -1.56 -17.02 13.47
CA GLN A 25 -2.98 -16.76 13.34
C GLN A 25 -3.20 -15.64 12.33
N ALA A 26 -2.71 -15.86 11.13
CA ALA A 26 -2.70 -14.84 10.12
C ALA A 26 -4.03 -14.77 9.35
N ARG A 27 -4.42 -13.56 8.99
CA ARG A 27 -5.55 -13.31 8.11
C ARG A 27 -5.10 -12.69 6.80
N VAL A 28 -3.90 -12.11 6.76
CA VAL A 28 -3.36 -11.45 5.59
C VAL A 28 -1.90 -11.86 5.44
N LEU A 29 -1.53 -12.25 4.24
CA LEU A 29 -0.14 -12.47 3.84
C LEU A 29 0.22 -11.39 2.85
N TYR A 30 1.34 -10.71 3.06
CA TYR A 30 1.72 -9.58 2.24
C TYR A 30 3.21 -9.58 1.91
N ARG A 31 3.55 -8.81 0.86
CA ARG A 31 4.92 -8.49 0.52
C ARG A 31 5.25 -7.16 1.19
N ALA A 32 6.35 -7.11 1.90
CA ALA A 32 6.75 -5.90 2.61
C ALA A 32 7.43 -4.90 1.67
N THR A 33 7.56 -3.66 2.12
CA THR A 33 8.34 -2.67 1.38
C THR A 33 9.57 -2.32 2.20
N THR A 34 10.66 -2.08 1.50
CA THR A 34 11.91 -1.66 2.13
C THR A 34 12.28 -0.26 1.65
N THR A 35 12.78 -0.13 0.43
CA THR A 35 13.08 1.19 -0.13
C THR A 35 11.78 1.92 -0.44
N GLY A 36 11.70 3.19 -0.09
CA GLY A 36 10.54 4.02 -0.38
C GLY A 36 9.43 3.97 0.66
N SER A 37 9.61 3.18 1.70
CA SER A 37 8.59 3.03 2.73
C SER A 37 8.27 4.34 3.44
N ASP A 38 9.28 5.15 3.75
CA ASP A 38 9.06 6.43 4.42
C ASP A 38 8.30 7.40 3.54
N ALA A 39 8.60 7.42 2.24
CA ALA A 39 7.91 8.28 1.30
C ALA A 39 6.43 7.89 1.18
N LEU A 40 6.13 6.61 1.13
CA LEU A 40 4.74 6.15 1.10
C LEU A 40 4.00 6.49 2.39
N SER A 41 4.66 6.38 3.53
CA SER A 41 4.05 6.76 4.79
C SER A 41 3.75 8.25 4.84
N ALA A 42 4.63 9.08 4.30
CA ALA A 42 4.40 10.52 4.21
C ALA A 42 3.20 10.83 3.30
N LEU A 43 3.11 10.16 2.16
CA LEU A 43 1.97 10.32 1.25
C LEU A 43 0.67 9.90 1.93
N SER A 44 0.68 8.81 2.65
CA SER A 44 -0.50 8.32 3.36
C SER A 44 -1.00 9.37 4.36
N ARG A 45 -0.10 10.02 5.09
CA ARG A 45 -0.49 11.06 6.04
C ARG A 45 -1.13 12.25 5.32
N ARG A 46 -0.59 12.63 4.16
CA ARG A 46 -1.15 13.75 3.39
C ARG A 46 -2.53 13.43 2.84
N VAL A 47 -2.72 12.21 2.35
CA VAL A 47 -4.02 11.77 1.85
C VAL A 47 -5.04 11.76 2.99
N ARG A 48 -4.64 11.28 4.15
CA ARG A 48 -5.52 11.27 5.32
C ARG A 48 -5.92 12.69 5.72
N THR A 49 -4.98 13.61 5.77
CA THR A 49 -5.26 14.99 6.11
C THR A 49 -6.22 15.62 5.08
N ALA A 50 -6.01 15.36 3.81
CA ALA A 50 -6.89 15.89 2.77
C ALA A 50 -8.31 15.34 2.92
N ALA A 51 -8.46 14.07 3.24
CA ALA A 51 -9.77 13.46 3.45
C ALA A 51 -10.48 14.10 4.65
N GLU A 52 -9.74 14.33 5.73
CA GLU A 52 -10.33 14.94 6.91
C GLU A 52 -10.80 16.37 6.65
N ARG A 53 -10.11 17.10 5.79
CA ARG A 53 -10.52 18.47 5.45
C ARG A 53 -11.85 18.52 4.74
N VAL A 54 -12.24 17.49 4.06
CA VAL A 54 -13.53 17.44 3.36
C VAL A 54 -14.56 16.59 4.13
N GLY A 55 -14.30 16.33 5.41
CA GLY A 55 -15.27 15.67 6.27
C GLY A 55 -15.27 14.16 6.22
N VAL A 56 -14.26 13.55 5.62
CA VAL A 56 -14.18 12.09 5.58
C VAL A 56 -13.23 11.65 6.69
N PRO A 57 -13.75 11.02 7.75
CA PRO A 57 -12.89 10.58 8.83
C PRO A 57 -12.03 9.41 8.40
N SER A 58 -10.83 9.33 8.94
CA SER A 58 -9.97 8.18 8.73
C SER A 58 -9.62 7.61 10.09
N ASP A 59 -9.24 6.35 10.12
CA ASP A 59 -8.79 5.79 11.37
C ASP A 59 -7.39 6.33 11.67
N ASN A 60 -6.95 6.13 12.90
CA ASN A 60 -5.64 6.59 13.30
C ASN A 60 -4.62 5.47 13.25
N ALA A 61 -4.91 4.43 12.52
CA ALA A 61 -4.00 3.30 12.44
C ALA A 61 -2.70 3.71 11.75
N LYS A 62 -1.61 3.21 12.27
CA LYS A 62 -0.31 3.50 11.68
C LYS A 62 -0.25 2.82 10.32
N HIS A 63 0.08 3.59 9.30
CA HIS A 63 0.21 3.04 7.97
C HIS A 63 1.48 2.22 7.85
N GLN A 64 1.35 1.03 7.29
CA GLN A 64 2.49 0.17 7.01
C GLN A 64 2.40 -0.22 5.53
N PRO A 65 3.26 0.33 4.70
CA PRO A 65 3.21 0.04 3.26
C PRO A 65 3.42 -1.45 2.99
N HIS A 66 2.53 -2.03 2.23
CA HIS A 66 2.58 -3.46 1.92
C HIS A 66 1.74 -3.77 0.69
N LEU A 67 2.03 -4.91 0.08
CA LEU A 67 1.22 -5.43 -1.01
C LEU A 67 0.57 -6.72 -0.53
N THR A 68 -0.75 -6.71 -0.36
CA THR A 68 -1.48 -7.90 0.07
C THR A 68 -1.48 -8.93 -1.05
N LEU A 69 -1.07 -10.15 -0.72
CA LEU A 69 -1.05 -11.26 -1.66
C LEU A 69 -2.22 -12.22 -1.44
N ALA A 70 -2.63 -12.41 -0.21
CA ALA A 70 -3.69 -13.36 0.11
C ALA A 70 -4.37 -13.00 1.41
N ARG A 71 -5.65 -13.37 1.51
CA ARG A 71 -6.44 -13.22 2.73
C ARG A 71 -7.10 -14.54 3.06
N THR A 72 -7.24 -14.82 4.36
CA THR A 72 -7.95 -16.01 4.81
C THR A 72 -9.26 -15.57 5.47
N ARG A 73 -10.27 -16.41 5.37
CA ARG A 73 -11.56 -16.13 6.03
C ARG A 73 -11.46 -16.24 7.52
N ARG A 74 -10.60 -17.13 8.02
CA ARG A 74 -10.41 -17.36 9.43
C ARG A 74 -8.92 -17.28 9.70
N PRO A 75 -8.53 -16.90 10.92
CA PRO A 75 -7.11 -16.94 11.25
C PRO A 75 -6.53 -18.32 11.00
N ALA A 76 -5.39 -18.38 10.40
CA ALA A 76 -4.75 -19.63 10.02
C ALA A 76 -3.24 -19.51 10.14
N PRO A 77 -2.52 -20.62 10.36
CA PRO A 77 -1.08 -20.56 10.39
C PRO A 77 -0.54 -20.42 8.96
N LEU A 78 0.18 -19.37 8.70
CA LEU A 78 0.77 -19.11 7.39
C LEU A 78 2.29 -19.05 7.43
N THR A 79 2.91 -19.61 8.46
CA THR A 79 4.36 -19.58 8.63
C THR A 79 5.09 -20.16 7.42
N ARG A 80 4.58 -21.25 6.86
CA ARG A 80 5.19 -21.87 5.69
C ARG A 80 5.14 -20.95 4.48
N TRP A 81 3.97 -20.32 4.25
CA TRP A 81 3.81 -19.43 3.11
C TRP A 81 4.61 -18.16 3.29
N LEU A 82 4.74 -17.68 4.53
CA LEU A 82 5.57 -16.54 4.83
C LEU A 82 7.01 -16.82 4.40
N GLY A 83 7.56 -17.99 4.73
CA GLY A 83 8.90 -18.35 4.34
C GLY A 83 9.08 -18.44 2.84
N ILE A 84 8.08 -18.96 2.14
CA ILE A 84 8.13 -19.08 0.68
C ILE A 84 8.16 -17.69 0.03
N VAL A 85 7.26 -16.80 0.45
CA VAL A 85 7.20 -15.45 -0.12
C VAL A 85 8.47 -14.67 0.23
N ASP A 86 8.99 -14.84 1.44
CA ASP A 86 10.18 -14.13 1.87
C ASP A 86 11.41 -14.54 1.05
N SER A 87 11.39 -15.70 0.44
CA SER A 87 12.51 -16.18 -0.37
C SER A 87 12.54 -15.59 -1.78
N PHE A 88 11.49 -14.86 -2.19
CA PHE A 88 11.48 -14.31 -3.52
C PHE A 88 12.40 -13.10 -3.62
N PRO A 89 13.01 -12.87 -4.78
CA PRO A 89 13.92 -11.73 -4.91
C PRO A 89 13.18 -10.40 -4.82
N PRO A 90 13.89 -9.33 -4.43
CA PRO A 90 13.29 -8.01 -4.38
C PRO A 90 12.81 -7.55 -5.76
N GLN A 91 11.75 -6.74 -5.77
CA GLN A 91 11.22 -6.17 -6.99
C GLN A 91 11.06 -4.67 -6.79
N SER A 92 11.51 -3.88 -7.74
CA SER A 92 11.49 -2.43 -7.63
C SER A 92 10.75 -1.79 -8.80
N PHE A 93 10.10 -0.68 -8.52
CA PHE A 93 9.46 0.13 -9.55
C PHE A 93 9.41 1.58 -9.09
N THR A 94 9.12 2.49 -10.02
CA THR A 94 9.06 3.91 -9.70
C THR A 94 7.61 4.34 -9.48
N VAL A 95 7.37 5.08 -8.40
CA VAL A 95 6.04 5.59 -8.09
C VAL A 95 5.92 7.00 -8.65
N ASP A 96 4.95 7.24 -9.51
CA ASP A 96 4.72 8.57 -10.08
C ASP A 96 3.27 9.03 -9.98
N SER A 97 2.37 8.21 -9.46
CA SER A 97 0.97 8.58 -9.29
C SER A 97 0.31 7.72 -8.24
N PHE A 98 -0.86 8.15 -7.80
CA PHE A 98 -1.73 7.31 -6.98
C PHE A 98 -3.16 7.49 -7.44
N ALA A 99 -4.03 6.58 -7.05
CA ALA A 99 -5.40 6.57 -7.50
C ALA A 99 -6.39 6.56 -6.34
N LEU A 100 -7.49 7.29 -6.52
CA LEU A 100 -8.63 7.17 -5.63
C LEU A 100 -9.52 6.06 -6.17
N VAL A 101 -9.77 5.06 -5.36
CA VAL A 101 -10.46 3.86 -5.80
C VAL A 101 -11.72 3.66 -4.95
N LYS A 102 -12.83 3.43 -5.61
CA LYS A 102 -14.06 3.05 -4.93
C LYS A 102 -14.12 1.54 -4.86
N SER A 103 -14.43 1.04 -3.67
CA SER A 103 -14.55 -0.40 -3.45
C SER A 103 -16.01 -0.71 -3.15
N ASP A 104 -16.65 -1.48 -4.01
CA ASP A 104 -17.99 -1.96 -3.78
C ASP A 104 -17.92 -3.40 -3.31
N LEU A 105 -18.51 -3.69 -2.16
CA LEU A 105 -18.46 -5.02 -1.59
C LEU A 105 -19.59 -5.87 -2.13
N HIS A 106 -19.24 -7.02 -2.65
CA HIS A 106 -20.23 -8.00 -3.16
C HIS A 106 -19.97 -9.35 -2.51
N PRO A 107 -20.96 -10.23 -2.47
CA PRO A 107 -20.76 -11.56 -1.91
C PRO A 107 -19.62 -12.34 -2.58
N SER A 108 -19.34 -12.06 -3.86
CA SER A 108 -18.25 -12.72 -4.58
C SER A 108 -16.91 -12.03 -4.38
N GLY A 109 -16.86 -10.95 -3.61
CA GLY A 109 -15.64 -10.20 -3.36
C GLY A 109 -15.80 -8.75 -3.75
N PRO A 110 -14.81 -7.90 -3.42
CA PRO A 110 -14.90 -6.49 -3.74
C PRO A 110 -14.70 -6.23 -5.22
N ALA A 111 -15.43 -5.25 -5.74
CA ALA A 111 -15.22 -4.72 -7.08
C ALA A 111 -14.62 -3.32 -6.95
N TYR A 112 -13.53 -3.05 -7.66
CA TYR A 112 -12.83 -1.79 -7.54
C TYR A 112 -13.02 -0.95 -8.80
N ARG A 113 -13.18 0.35 -8.59
CA ARG A 113 -13.27 1.28 -9.71
C ARG A 113 -12.40 2.49 -9.42
N VAL A 114 -11.50 2.83 -10.33
CA VAL A 114 -10.67 4.01 -10.21
C VAL A 114 -11.52 5.23 -10.51
N LEU A 115 -11.63 6.13 -9.55
CA LEU A 115 -12.38 7.36 -9.70
C LEU A 115 -11.51 8.47 -10.23
N GLN A 116 -10.26 8.52 -9.84
CA GLN A 116 -9.34 9.56 -10.26
C GLN A 116 -7.91 9.12 -10.02
N THR A 117 -7.02 9.50 -10.93
CA THR A 117 -5.59 9.29 -10.77
C THR A 117 -4.95 10.64 -10.54
N VAL A 118 -4.05 10.71 -9.56
CA VAL A 118 -3.35 11.94 -9.22
C VAL A 118 -1.88 11.75 -9.49
N ASP A 119 -1.33 12.60 -10.36
CA ASP A 119 0.10 12.60 -10.63
C ASP A 119 0.82 13.29 -9.49
N LEU A 120 1.96 12.76 -9.10
CA LEU A 120 2.73 13.37 -8.03
C LEU A 120 3.52 14.56 -8.55
N ALA A 121 3.67 15.56 -7.70
CA ALA A 121 4.39 16.77 -8.07
C ALA A 121 5.85 16.46 -8.34
N GLY A 122 6.51 17.29 -9.07
CA GLY A 122 7.89 17.07 -9.45
C GLY A 122 8.07 16.32 -10.74
N ARG A 123 6.98 15.80 -11.32
CA ARG A 123 7.06 15.22 -12.61
C ARG A 123 7.28 16.30 -13.62
N PRO A 124 8.19 16.11 -14.50
CA PRO A 124 8.39 17.07 -15.55
C PRO A 124 7.20 17.08 -16.37
N ASP A 125 6.87 18.17 -16.83
CA ASP A 125 5.89 18.25 -17.69
C ASP A 125 6.35 17.91 -18.83
N CYS A 126 6.19 17.14 -19.23
CA CYS A 126 6.43 16.79 -20.44
C CYS A 126 6.73 17.83 -21.27
N ASP A 127 7.34 18.60 -20.88
CA ASP A 127 7.65 19.56 -21.73
C ASP A 127 8.22 19.24 -22.94
#